data_0bdb30716ddac5b247c9835989265121
#
_entry.id   0bdb30716ddac5b247c9835989265121
#
_cell.length_a   1.000
_cell.length_b   1.000
_cell.length_c   1.000
_cell.angle_alpha   90.00
_cell.angle_beta   90.00
_cell.angle_gamma   90.00
#
_symmetry.space_group_name_H-M   'P 1'
#
loop_
_entity.id
_entity.type
_entity.pdbx_description
1 polymer ?
#
loop_
_entity_poly.entity_id
_entity_poly.type
_entity_poly.pdbx_seq_one_letter_code
_entity_poly.pdbx_strand_id
1 'polypeptide(L)'
;MAINQNDEQVYLFTGTSEIFIKNRMNRIIQGYDPKETSVIRYDMESTSLSTVLNDLLTIPFLEKQKIIILRRPRFLKTIHQDEKNSIKEFIKYLKNPLDTTILLIDATNMNLSNSNEVYKVLKNTAFIVNYDDSEEIEIKGWIIRTLSLNNIEIKDDALTLFLEYVNGDQSRMEHEIDKLTAYGLSTHVITTEDIKILVSRDINQEIYNLIKEIVKRDSEKANTIYS
;
A
#
# COMPACT_ATOMS: atom_id res chain seq x y z
N MET A 1 -14.84 -0.81 -17.24
CA MET A 1 -15.51 -1.90 -16.48
C MET A 1 -15.82 -1.36 -15.12
N ALA A 2 -17.08 -1.31 -14.72
CA ALA A 2 -17.47 -0.95 -13.37
C ALA A 2 -16.86 -2.00 -12.42
N ILE A 3 -16.02 -1.53 -11.50
CA ILE A 3 -15.49 -2.36 -10.43
C ILE A 3 -16.70 -2.68 -9.57
N ASN A 4 -17.12 -3.95 -9.53
CA ASN A 4 -18.10 -4.42 -8.57
C ASN A 4 -17.67 -3.87 -7.20
N GLN A 5 -18.49 -2.99 -6.61
CA GLN A 5 -18.44 -2.68 -5.20
C GLN A 5 -18.65 -4.04 -4.52
N ASN A 6 -17.61 -4.56 -3.93
CA ASN A 6 -17.78 -5.70 -3.04
C ASN A 6 -18.52 -5.15 -1.82
N ASP A 7 -19.69 -5.71 -1.51
CA ASP A 7 -20.53 -5.35 -0.35
C ASP A 7 -19.91 -5.84 0.98
N GLU A 8 -18.60 -5.96 1.03
CA GLU A 8 -17.88 -6.44 2.21
C GLU A 8 -17.69 -5.32 3.22
N GLN A 9 -17.97 -5.59 4.49
CA GLN A 9 -17.77 -4.62 5.58
C GLN A 9 -16.36 -4.64 6.14
N VAL A 10 -15.58 -5.69 5.95
CA VAL A 10 -14.22 -5.82 6.52
C VAL A 10 -13.24 -6.19 5.42
N TYR A 11 -12.19 -5.39 5.29
CA TYR A 11 -11.07 -5.61 4.38
C TYR A 11 -9.76 -5.74 5.17
N LEU A 12 -8.95 -6.71 4.80
CA LEU A 12 -7.59 -6.85 5.30
C LEU A 12 -6.60 -6.69 4.15
N PHE A 13 -5.76 -5.66 4.22
CA PHE A 13 -4.69 -5.42 3.26
C PHE A 13 -3.38 -5.97 3.79
N THR A 14 -2.72 -6.78 2.97
CA THR A 14 -1.45 -7.45 3.29
C THR A 14 -0.47 -7.31 2.12
N GLY A 15 0.80 -7.59 2.36
CA GLY A 15 1.85 -7.55 1.35
C GLY A 15 2.85 -6.43 1.59
N THR A 16 3.74 -6.24 0.62
CA THR A 16 4.88 -5.31 0.73
C THR A 16 4.66 -4.02 -0.06
N SER A 17 3.73 -4.01 -1.01
CA SER A 17 3.49 -2.89 -1.91
C SER A 17 2.57 -1.83 -1.30
N GLU A 18 3.17 -0.84 -0.60
CA GLU A 18 2.44 0.27 0.04
C GLU A 18 1.60 1.08 -0.96
N ILE A 19 2.14 1.34 -2.16
CA ILE A 19 1.47 2.12 -3.21
C ILE A 19 0.17 1.44 -3.64
N PHE A 20 0.20 0.15 -3.97
CA PHE A 20 -0.99 -0.54 -4.45
C PHE A 20 -2.03 -0.72 -3.35
N ILE A 21 -1.59 -0.99 -2.14
CA ILE A 21 -2.47 -1.06 -0.96
C ILE A 21 -3.15 0.29 -0.75
N LYS A 22 -2.40 1.38 -0.69
CA LYS A 22 -2.91 2.75 -0.54
C LYS A 22 -3.88 3.12 -1.68
N ASN A 23 -3.52 2.83 -2.93
CA ASN A 23 -4.37 3.09 -4.09
C ASN A 23 -5.67 2.28 -4.05
N ARG A 24 -5.60 1.01 -3.63
CA ARG A 24 -6.80 0.17 -3.48
C ARG A 24 -7.72 0.67 -2.38
N MET A 25 -7.17 1.06 -1.22
CA MET A 25 -7.93 1.67 -0.14
C MET A 25 -8.60 2.97 -0.59
N ASN A 26 -7.86 3.85 -1.27
CA ASN A 26 -8.41 5.10 -1.80
C ASN A 26 -9.55 4.86 -2.80
N ARG A 27 -9.46 3.86 -3.67
CA ARG A 27 -10.55 3.49 -4.58
C ARG A 27 -11.80 3.02 -3.84
N ILE A 28 -11.63 2.27 -2.77
CA ILE A 28 -12.77 1.86 -1.92
C ILE A 28 -13.41 3.10 -1.32
N ILE A 29 -12.63 4.02 -0.73
CA ILE A 29 -13.12 5.26 -0.14
C ILE A 29 -13.85 6.14 -1.18
N GLN A 30 -13.28 6.29 -2.37
CA GLN A 30 -13.86 7.06 -3.49
C GLN A 30 -15.15 6.46 -4.06
N GLY A 31 -15.41 5.19 -3.80
CA GLY A 31 -16.67 4.53 -4.17
C GLY A 31 -17.88 4.98 -3.34
N TYR A 32 -17.67 5.76 -2.28
CA TYR A 32 -18.72 6.23 -1.38
C TYR A 32 -18.91 7.75 -1.49
N ASP A 33 -20.15 8.21 -1.32
CA ASP A 33 -20.46 9.66 -1.34
C ASP A 33 -19.79 10.34 -0.13
N PRO A 34 -18.89 11.30 -0.35
CA PRO A 34 -18.21 12.01 0.74
C PRO A 34 -19.13 12.87 1.61
N LYS A 35 -20.35 13.18 1.14
CA LYS A 35 -21.36 13.91 1.92
C LYS A 35 -22.13 13.00 2.88
N GLU A 36 -22.12 11.70 2.60
CA GLU A 36 -22.89 10.69 3.33
C GLU A 36 -21.98 9.70 4.07
N THR A 37 -20.64 9.87 3.99
CA THR A 37 -19.66 8.94 4.54
C THR A 37 -18.54 9.67 5.27
N SER A 38 -18.40 9.40 6.56
CA SER A 38 -17.23 9.85 7.33
C SER A 38 -16.05 8.85 7.20
N VAL A 39 -14.83 9.38 7.18
CA VAL A 39 -13.60 8.57 7.11
C VAL A 39 -12.73 8.84 8.33
N ILE A 40 -12.60 7.84 9.20
CA ILE A 40 -11.85 7.94 10.45
C ILE A 40 -10.60 7.06 10.34
N ARG A 41 -9.44 7.59 10.73
CA ARG A 41 -8.15 6.90 10.63
C ARG A 41 -7.54 6.75 12.03
N TYR A 42 -7.20 5.52 12.38
CA TYR A 42 -6.51 5.18 13.62
C TYR A 42 -5.13 4.63 13.34
N ASP A 43 -4.16 5.16 14.04
CA ASP A 43 -2.83 4.57 14.13
C ASP A 43 -2.77 3.68 15.37
N MET A 44 -2.70 2.38 15.14
CA MET A 44 -2.75 1.39 16.21
C MET A 44 -1.46 1.27 17.04
N GLU A 45 -0.41 2.01 16.68
CA GLU A 45 0.76 2.16 17.58
C GLU A 45 0.47 3.12 18.74
N SER A 46 -0.38 4.12 18.52
CA SER A 46 -0.71 5.15 19.53
C SER A 46 -2.14 5.05 20.06
N THR A 47 -3.03 4.32 19.39
CA THR A 47 -4.45 4.22 19.76
C THR A 47 -4.76 2.83 20.32
N SER A 48 -5.51 2.79 21.43
CA SER A 48 -5.97 1.53 22.01
C SER A 48 -7.08 0.89 21.19
N LEU A 49 -7.13 -0.45 21.17
CA LEU A 49 -8.21 -1.17 20.50
C LEU A 49 -9.58 -0.89 21.13
N SER A 50 -9.65 -0.59 22.44
CA SER A 50 -10.89 -0.21 23.12
C SER A 50 -11.47 1.11 22.59
N THR A 51 -10.63 2.08 22.27
CA THR A 51 -11.06 3.33 21.63
C THR A 51 -11.68 3.08 20.27
N VAL A 52 -11.02 2.25 19.45
CA VAL A 52 -11.53 1.88 18.14
C VAL A 52 -12.84 1.10 18.21
N LEU A 53 -12.97 0.20 19.19
CA LEU A 53 -14.20 -0.57 19.40
C LEU A 53 -15.40 0.31 19.72
N ASN A 54 -15.22 1.37 20.50
CA ASN A 54 -16.29 2.32 20.77
C ASN A 54 -16.84 2.92 19.48
N ASP A 55 -15.95 3.29 18.57
CA ASP A 55 -16.38 3.79 17.26
C ASP A 55 -16.97 2.69 16.38
N LEU A 56 -16.37 1.50 16.33
CA LEU A 56 -16.89 0.40 15.53
C LEU A 56 -18.32 0.01 15.92
N LEU A 57 -18.64 0.07 17.20
CA LEU A 57 -19.94 -0.32 17.74
C LEU A 57 -20.99 0.83 17.72
N THR A 58 -20.58 2.05 17.41
CA THR A 58 -21.49 3.20 17.34
C THR A 58 -22.02 3.37 15.92
N ILE A 59 -23.31 3.61 15.77
CA ILE A 59 -23.95 3.93 14.49
C ILE A 59 -23.67 5.40 14.14
N PRO A 60 -23.31 5.74 12.87
CA PRO A 60 -23.19 7.14 12.45
C PRO A 60 -24.50 7.90 12.69
N PHE A 61 -24.41 9.17 13.16
CA PHE A 61 -25.58 9.95 13.49
C PHE A 61 -26.02 10.90 12.36
N LEU A 62 -25.06 11.48 11.68
CA LEU A 62 -25.32 12.47 10.60
C LEU A 62 -25.13 11.85 9.21
N GLU A 63 -24.20 10.92 9.07
CA GLU A 63 -23.88 10.25 7.83
C GLU A 63 -24.62 8.90 7.75
N LYS A 64 -24.80 8.38 6.53
CA LYS A 64 -25.40 7.05 6.34
C LYS A 64 -24.46 5.93 6.74
N GLN A 65 -23.16 6.17 6.59
CA GLN A 65 -22.13 5.17 6.86
C GLN A 65 -20.80 5.82 7.23
N LYS A 66 -19.88 5.00 7.73
CA LYS A 66 -18.52 5.42 8.04
C LYS A 66 -17.49 4.39 7.57
N ILE A 67 -16.31 4.86 7.25
CA ILE A 67 -15.15 4.05 6.94
C ILE A 67 -14.12 4.24 8.06
N ILE A 68 -13.73 3.15 8.71
CA ILE A 68 -12.70 3.15 9.74
C ILE A 68 -11.46 2.47 9.17
N ILE A 69 -10.33 3.15 9.25
CA ILE A 69 -9.03 2.66 8.74
C ILE A 69 -8.10 2.44 9.93
N LEU A 70 -7.68 1.19 10.11
CA LEU A 70 -6.68 0.82 11.12
C LEU A 70 -5.32 0.67 10.45
N ARG A 71 -4.40 1.55 10.75
CA ARG A 71 -3.02 1.49 10.28
C ARG A 71 -2.12 0.86 11.34
N ARG A 72 -1.15 0.05 10.89
CA ARG A 72 -0.17 -0.62 11.76
C ARG A 72 -0.81 -1.41 12.91
N PRO A 73 -1.70 -2.37 12.62
CA PRO A 73 -2.49 -3.10 13.61
C PRO A 73 -1.62 -4.05 14.45
N ARG A 74 -0.91 -3.52 15.45
CA ARG A 74 0.05 -4.24 16.30
C ARG A 74 -0.52 -5.52 16.92
N PHE A 75 -1.82 -5.56 17.20
CA PHE A 75 -2.51 -6.74 17.72
C PHE A 75 -2.46 -7.96 16.78
N LEU A 76 -2.16 -7.75 15.49
CA LEU A 76 -1.91 -8.84 14.54
C LEU A 76 -0.52 -9.45 14.68
N LYS A 77 0.44 -8.75 15.32
CA LYS A 77 1.75 -9.28 15.69
C LYS A 77 1.74 -9.86 17.11
N THR A 78 1.35 -9.04 18.08
CA THR A 78 1.41 -9.39 19.50
C THR A 78 0.16 -8.88 20.21
N ILE A 79 -0.46 -9.75 20.99
CA ILE A 79 -1.60 -9.41 21.84
C ILE A 79 -1.09 -9.25 23.26
N HIS A 80 -1.20 -8.06 23.82
CA HIS A 80 -0.83 -7.81 25.21
C HIS A 80 -1.92 -8.27 26.19
N GLN A 81 -1.50 -8.57 27.43
CA GLN A 81 -2.39 -9.14 28.45
C GLN A 81 -3.58 -8.24 28.78
N ASP A 82 -3.34 -6.93 28.83
CA ASP A 82 -4.32 -5.88 29.10
C ASP A 82 -5.33 -5.66 27.95
N GLU A 83 -4.98 -6.09 26.74
CA GLU A 83 -5.82 -5.98 25.56
C GLU A 83 -6.76 -7.18 25.33
N LYS A 84 -6.62 -8.27 26.10
CA LYS A 84 -7.36 -9.52 25.86
C LYS A 84 -8.88 -9.35 25.80
N ASN A 85 -9.45 -8.48 26.63
CA ASN A 85 -10.89 -8.23 26.61
C ASN A 85 -11.29 -7.51 25.34
N SER A 86 -10.56 -6.46 24.95
CA SER A 86 -10.80 -5.73 23.70
C SER A 86 -10.60 -6.63 22.46
N ILE A 87 -9.65 -7.53 22.49
CA ILE A 87 -9.45 -8.53 21.43
C ILE A 87 -10.68 -9.46 21.29
N LYS A 88 -11.23 -9.96 22.40
CA LYS A 88 -12.42 -10.79 22.36
C LYS A 88 -13.63 -10.05 21.78
N GLU A 89 -13.82 -8.80 22.16
CA GLU A 89 -14.90 -7.96 21.63
C GLU A 89 -14.66 -7.64 20.14
N PHE A 90 -13.44 -7.37 19.74
CA PHE A 90 -13.09 -7.15 18.34
C PHE A 90 -13.34 -8.40 17.49
N ILE A 91 -12.96 -9.58 17.97
CA ILE A 91 -13.28 -10.86 17.32
C ILE A 91 -14.79 -11.06 17.17
N LYS A 92 -15.57 -10.68 18.19
CA LYS A 92 -17.04 -10.73 18.13
C LYS A 92 -17.58 -9.78 17.05
N TYR A 93 -17.03 -8.54 16.99
CA TYR A 93 -17.38 -7.57 15.97
C TYR A 93 -17.06 -8.09 14.55
N LEU A 94 -15.85 -8.63 14.33
CA LEU A 94 -15.45 -9.17 13.03
C LEU A 94 -16.37 -10.27 12.49
N LYS A 95 -17.03 -11.01 13.37
CA LYS A 95 -17.99 -12.06 12.98
C LYS A 95 -19.38 -11.51 12.64
N ASN A 96 -19.71 -10.32 13.09
CA ASN A 96 -20.98 -9.67 12.83
C ASN A 96 -20.78 -8.15 12.81
N PRO A 97 -20.10 -7.62 11.77
CA PRO A 97 -19.86 -6.19 11.63
C PRO A 97 -21.16 -5.42 11.39
N LEU A 98 -21.17 -4.12 11.70
CA LEU A 98 -22.32 -3.26 11.41
C LEU A 98 -22.36 -2.91 9.92
N ASP A 99 -23.52 -3.01 9.30
CA ASP A 99 -23.75 -2.70 7.89
C ASP A 99 -23.44 -1.22 7.54
N THR A 100 -23.49 -0.36 8.54
CA THR A 100 -23.17 1.08 8.40
C THR A 100 -21.68 1.39 8.53
N THR A 101 -20.82 0.38 8.71
CA THR A 101 -19.38 0.57 8.96
C THR A 101 -18.54 -0.30 8.02
N ILE A 102 -17.64 0.33 7.29
CA ILE A 102 -16.61 -0.35 6.49
C ILE A 102 -15.29 -0.27 7.25
N LEU A 103 -14.68 -1.40 7.52
CA LEU A 103 -13.42 -1.51 8.24
C LEU A 103 -12.29 -1.90 7.28
N LEU A 104 -11.32 -1.00 7.13
CA LEU A 104 -10.11 -1.24 6.34
C LEU A 104 -8.93 -1.45 7.30
N ILE A 105 -8.30 -2.63 7.28
CA ILE A 105 -7.18 -2.98 8.15
C ILE A 105 -5.92 -3.03 7.29
N ASP A 106 -5.01 -2.07 7.53
CA ASP A 106 -3.73 -1.94 6.82
C ASP A 106 -2.62 -2.66 7.58
N ALA A 107 -2.35 -3.89 7.16
CA ALA A 107 -1.28 -4.75 7.67
C ALA A 107 -0.08 -4.83 6.70
N THR A 108 0.17 -3.76 5.93
CA THR A 108 1.31 -3.64 5.02
C THR A 108 2.63 -3.86 5.75
N ASN A 109 3.55 -4.58 5.13
CA ASN A 109 4.85 -4.94 5.68
C ASN A 109 4.79 -5.70 7.02
N MET A 110 3.66 -6.37 7.32
CA MET A 110 3.50 -7.15 8.54
C MET A 110 3.60 -8.65 8.28
N ASN A 111 4.46 -9.32 9.05
CA ASN A 111 4.50 -10.79 9.09
C ASN A 111 3.34 -11.32 9.94
N LEU A 112 2.31 -11.80 9.29
CA LEU A 112 1.10 -12.31 9.94
C LEU A 112 1.26 -13.80 10.26
N SER A 113 1.01 -14.16 11.53
CA SER A 113 1.12 -15.55 11.98
C SER A 113 -0.24 -16.23 12.08
N ASN A 114 -0.31 -17.44 11.57
CA ASN A 114 -1.50 -18.30 11.75
C ASN A 114 -1.76 -18.68 13.22
N SER A 115 -0.85 -18.40 14.16
CA SER A 115 -1.11 -18.55 15.59
C SER A 115 -1.92 -17.40 16.19
N ASN A 116 -1.94 -16.22 15.56
CA ASN A 116 -2.68 -15.07 16.04
C ASN A 116 -4.20 -15.29 15.87
N GLU A 117 -4.95 -15.14 16.97
CA GLU A 117 -6.38 -15.44 17.01
C GLU A 117 -7.23 -14.46 16.18
N VAL A 118 -6.84 -13.18 16.13
CA VAL A 118 -7.53 -12.16 15.31
C VAL A 118 -7.31 -12.45 13.83
N TYR A 119 -6.07 -12.77 13.43
CA TYR A 119 -5.77 -13.09 12.04
C TYR A 119 -6.51 -14.36 11.57
N LYS A 120 -6.64 -15.37 12.44
CA LYS A 120 -7.47 -16.56 12.13
C LYS A 120 -8.91 -16.20 11.80
N VAL A 121 -9.50 -15.28 12.54
CA VAL A 121 -10.86 -14.82 12.28
C VAL A 121 -10.94 -14.01 11.00
N LEU A 122 -10.04 -13.04 10.81
CA LEU A 122 -9.99 -12.22 9.60
C LEU A 122 -9.88 -13.04 8.31
N LYS A 123 -9.14 -14.15 8.33
CA LYS A 123 -9.07 -15.06 7.17
C LYS A 123 -10.42 -15.63 6.73
N ASN A 124 -11.39 -15.69 7.63
CA ASN A 124 -12.72 -16.26 7.36
C ASN A 124 -13.82 -15.20 7.25
N THR A 125 -13.57 -13.97 7.68
CA THR A 125 -14.59 -12.92 7.78
C THR A 125 -14.25 -11.64 7.01
N ALA A 126 -13.01 -11.49 6.56
CA ALA A 126 -12.58 -10.30 5.82
C ALA A 126 -12.30 -10.62 4.34
N PHE A 127 -12.54 -9.65 3.48
CA PHE A 127 -12.02 -9.68 2.13
C PHE A 127 -10.52 -9.35 2.16
N ILE A 128 -9.68 -10.33 1.85
CA ILE A 128 -8.23 -10.18 1.90
C ILE A 128 -7.73 -9.67 0.55
N VAL A 129 -7.01 -8.56 0.60
CA VAL A 129 -6.32 -7.96 -0.55
C VAL A 129 -4.82 -8.08 -0.29
N ASN A 130 -4.15 -8.92 -1.07
CA ASN A 130 -2.71 -9.12 -0.95
C ASN A 130 -1.99 -8.53 -2.16
N TYR A 131 -0.98 -7.70 -1.88
CA TYR A 131 -0.07 -7.16 -2.87
C TYR A 131 1.37 -7.43 -2.40
N ASP A 132 1.80 -8.68 -2.55
CA ASP A 132 3.22 -9.03 -2.43
C ASP A 132 3.94 -8.58 -3.69
N ASP A 133 5.19 -8.22 -3.55
CA ASP A 133 6.11 -7.67 -4.56
C ASP A 133 5.48 -7.58 -5.95
N SER A 134 4.91 -6.40 -6.21
CA SER A 134 4.14 -6.15 -7.42
C SER A 134 4.97 -6.53 -8.61
N GLU A 135 4.48 -7.47 -9.38
CA GLU A 135 5.10 -7.82 -10.64
C GLU A 135 5.32 -6.53 -11.44
N GLU A 136 6.44 -6.39 -12.09
CA GLU A 136 6.83 -5.22 -12.91
C GLU A 136 5.69 -4.78 -13.87
N ILE A 137 4.90 -5.74 -14.33
CA ILE A 137 3.72 -5.52 -15.17
C ILE A 137 2.64 -4.67 -14.47
N GLU A 138 2.37 -4.91 -13.18
CA GLU A 138 1.36 -4.16 -12.43
C GLU A 138 1.84 -2.73 -12.15
N ILE A 139 3.13 -2.56 -11.87
CA ILE A 139 3.77 -1.26 -11.69
C ILE A 139 3.69 -0.46 -12.98
N LYS A 140 4.09 -1.03 -14.12
CA LYS A 140 3.97 -0.40 -15.44
C LYS A 140 2.53 0.01 -15.73
N GLY A 141 1.60 -0.90 -15.51
CA GLY A 141 0.17 -0.62 -15.73
C GLY A 141 -0.39 0.48 -14.82
N TRP A 142 0.11 0.59 -13.58
CA TRP A 142 -0.25 1.68 -12.67
C TRP A 142 0.30 3.03 -13.15
N ILE A 143 1.58 3.10 -13.53
CA ILE A 143 2.21 4.33 -14.05
C ILE A 143 1.47 4.84 -15.28
N ILE A 144 1.25 3.96 -16.27
CA ILE A 144 0.54 4.32 -17.51
C ILE A 144 -0.86 4.86 -17.19
N ARG A 145 -1.61 4.19 -16.33
CA ARG A 145 -2.96 4.66 -15.95
C ARG A 145 -2.94 6.00 -15.25
N THR A 146 -1.99 6.22 -14.33
CA THR A 146 -1.87 7.47 -13.58
C THR A 146 -1.61 8.66 -14.49
N LEU A 147 -0.70 8.51 -15.46
CA LEU A 147 -0.41 9.54 -16.45
C LEU A 147 -1.58 9.74 -17.44
N SER A 148 -2.20 8.66 -17.89
CA SER A 148 -3.34 8.71 -18.83
C SER A 148 -4.58 9.42 -18.26
N LEU A 149 -4.78 9.43 -16.94
CA LEU A 149 -5.84 10.20 -16.28
C LEU A 149 -5.71 11.73 -16.55
N ASN A 150 -4.50 12.20 -16.84
CA ASN A 150 -4.18 13.58 -17.19
C ASN A 150 -3.94 13.77 -18.71
N ASN A 151 -4.33 12.80 -19.56
CA ASN A 151 -4.07 12.78 -21.00
C ASN A 151 -2.57 12.86 -21.35
N ILE A 152 -1.73 12.21 -20.54
CA ILE A 152 -0.29 12.13 -20.74
C ILE A 152 0.08 10.70 -21.15
N GLU A 153 0.79 10.57 -22.25
CA GLU A 153 1.37 9.33 -22.73
C GLU A 153 2.84 9.21 -22.27
N ILE A 154 3.27 8.05 -21.84
CA ILE A 154 4.67 7.72 -21.61
C ILE A 154 5.12 6.67 -22.61
N LYS A 155 6.25 6.89 -23.29
CA LYS A 155 6.82 5.93 -24.23
C LYS A 155 7.39 4.73 -23.49
N ASP A 156 7.36 3.54 -24.10
CA ASP A 156 7.81 2.29 -23.47
C ASP A 156 9.27 2.32 -23.02
N ASP A 157 10.15 2.95 -23.81
CA ASP A 157 11.55 3.15 -23.48
C ASP A 157 11.73 4.13 -22.31
N ALA A 158 10.93 5.19 -22.24
CA ALA A 158 10.90 6.14 -21.12
C ALA A 158 10.38 5.46 -19.84
N LEU A 159 9.35 4.64 -19.93
CA LEU A 159 8.81 3.88 -18.82
C LEU A 159 9.84 2.90 -18.25
N THR A 160 10.57 2.20 -19.13
CA THR A 160 11.63 1.28 -18.73
C THR A 160 12.77 2.03 -18.02
N LEU A 161 13.22 3.17 -18.58
CA LEU A 161 14.25 4.01 -17.97
C LEU A 161 13.79 4.60 -16.63
N PHE A 162 12.51 4.98 -16.52
CA PHE A 162 11.93 5.48 -15.27
C PHE A 162 12.03 4.43 -14.16
N LEU A 163 11.62 3.18 -14.44
CA LEU A 163 11.69 2.08 -13.48
C LEU A 163 13.13 1.79 -13.03
N GLU A 164 14.08 1.85 -13.96
CA GLU A 164 15.51 1.73 -13.65
C GLU A 164 15.98 2.83 -12.68
N TYR A 165 15.56 4.08 -12.91
CA TYR A 165 15.98 5.23 -12.09
C TYR A 165 15.38 5.21 -10.68
N VAL A 166 14.13 4.81 -10.53
CA VAL A 166 13.47 4.70 -9.22
C VAL A 166 13.79 3.40 -8.47
N ASN A 167 14.33 2.40 -9.19
CA ASN A 167 14.89 1.15 -8.66
C ASN A 167 13.99 0.47 -7.60
N GLY A 168 12.68 0.40 -7.85
CA GLY A 168 11.72 -0.26 -6.97
C GLY A 168 11.34 0.50 -5.68
N ASP A 169 11.91 1.71 -5.43
CA ASP A 169 11.48 2.56 -4.32
C ASP A 169 10.10 3.16 -4.62
N GLN A 170 9.09 2.57 -4.01
CA GLN A 170 7.69 2.93 -4.26
C GLN A 170 7.34 4.34 -3.76
N SER A 171 7.87 4.77 -2.63
CA SER A 171 7.62 6.14 -2.11
C SER A 171 8.18 7.19 -3.04
N ARG A 172 9.39 6.93 -3.53
CA ARG A 172 10.06 7.79 -4.51
C ARG A 172 9.31 7.79 -5.84
N MET A 173 8.80 6.64 -6.28
CA MET A 173 8.03 6.50 -7.51
C MET A 173 6.80 7.43 -7.53
N GLU A 174 6.06 7.54 -6.41
CA GLU A 174 4.93 8.49 -6.31
C GLU A 174 5.39 9.93 -6.58
N HIS A 175 6.43 10.38 -5.89
CA HIS A 175 6.94 11.75 -6.05
C HIS A 175 7.47 12.04 -7.46
N GLU A 176 8.14 11.06 -8.08
CA GLU A 176 8.64 11.22 -9.44
C GLU A 176 7.50 11.24 -10.47
N ILE A 177 6.45 10.42 -10.28
CA ILE A 177 5.25 10.44 -11.11
C ILE A 177 4.50 11.77 -10.98
N ASP A 178 4.42 12.36 -9.80
CA ASP A 178 3.81 13.69 -9.60
C ASP A 178 4.55 14.76 -10.42
N LYS A 179 5.89 14.73 -10.43
CA LYS A 179 6.72 15.64 -11.26
C LYS A 179 6.49 15.43 -12.76
N LEU A 180 6.50 14.16 -13.19
CA LEU A 180 6.22 13.83 -14.59
C LEU A 180 4.81 14.24 -15.01
N THR A 181 3.84 14.10 -14.11
CA THR A 181 2.47 14.56 -14.37
C THR A 181 2.42 16.07 -14.55
N ALA A 182 3.04 16.84 -13.64
CA ALA A 182 3.08 18.29 -13.73
C ALA A 182 3.74 18.78 -15.04
N TYR A 183 4.85 18.15 -15.46
CA TYR A 183 5.53 18.45 -16.72
C TYR A 183 4.67 18.05 -17.94
N GLY A 184 4.11 16.86 -17.90
CA GLY A 184 3.31 16.28 -18.99
C GLY A 184 2.02 17.01 -19.29
N LEU A 185 1.48 17.84 -18.37
CA LEU A 185 0.30 18.68 -18.63
C LEU A 185 0.52 19.64 -19.82
N SER A 186 1.76 20.02 -20.11
CA SER A 186 2.09 20.90 -21.23
C SER A 186 2.55 20.16 -22.48
N THR A 187 3.19 19.00 -22.33
CA THR A 187 3.80 18.24 -23.45
C THR A 187 2.94 17.10 -23.96
N HIS A 188 2.05 16.59 -23.13
CA HIS A 188 1.20 15.41 -23.33
C HIS A 188 1.93 14.09 -23.62
N VAL A 189 3.25 14.12 -23.75
CA VAL A 189 4.09 12.93 -24.00
C VAL A 189 5.36 13.01 -23.14
N ILE A 190 5.70 11.92 -22.49
CA ILE A 190 6.95 11.75 -21.72
C ILE A 190 7.91 10.87 -22.51
N THR A 191 9.12 11.38 -22.72
CA THR A 191 10.21 10.74 -23.46
C THR A 191 11.36 10.34 -22.54
N THR A 192 12.33 9.58 -23.05
CA THR A 192 13.57 9.21 -22.32
C THR A 192 14.40 10.44 -21.93
N GLU A 193 14.41 11.49 -22.74
CA GLU A 193 15.07 12.75 -22.46
C GLU A 193 14.45 13.45 -21.26
N ASP A 194 13.11 13.44 -21.17
CA ASP A 194 12.38 14.01 -20.03
C ASP A 194 12.71 13.25 -18.73
N ILE A 195 12.75 11.91 -18.80
CA ILE A 195 13.16 11.08 -17.65
C ILE A 195 14.57 11.46 -17.16
N LYS A 196 15.55 11.60 -18.09
CA LYS A 196 16.94 11.95 -17.73
C LYS A 196 17.06 13.32 -17.05
N ILE A 197 16.17 14.26 -17.40
CA ILE A 197 16.18 15.63 -16.87
C ILE A 197 15.43 15.73 -15.55
N LEU A 198 14.26 15.09 -15.46
CA LEU A 198 13.32 15.31 -14.36
C LEU A 198 13.47 14.30 -13.21
N VAL A 199 13.84 13.05 -13.53
CA VAL A 199 13.92 11.98 -12.54
C VAL A 199 15.33 11.85 -12.01
N SER A 200 15.51 12.03 -10.72
CA SER A 200 16.84 11.88 -10.10
C SER A 200 17.22 10.39 -10.06
N ARG A 201 18.46 10.03 -10.39
CA ARG A 201 18.97 8.67 -10.13
C ARG A 201 19.20 8.45 -8.64
N ASP A 202 19.03 7.23 -8.18
CA ASP A 202 19.41 6.85 -6.81
C ASP A 202 20.93 6.67 -6.72
N ILE A 203 21.62 7.73 -6.29
CA ILE A 203 23.08 7.75 -6.14
C ILE A 203 23.56 6.71 -5.13
N ASN A 204 22.80 6.44 -4.07
CA ASN A 204 23.17 5.46 -3.06
C ASN A 204 23.18 4.03 -3.65
N GLN A 205 22.24 3.74 -4.53
CA GLN A 205 22.18 2.44 -5.21
C GLN A 205 23.28 2.31 -6.26
N GLU A 206 23.63 3.38 -6.97
CA GLU A 206 24.79 3.37 -7.88
C GLU A 206 26.09 3.10 -7.13
N ILE A 207 26.28 3.74 -5.98
CA ILE A 207 27.45 3.50 -5.10
C ILE A 207 27.43 2.05 -4.58
N TYR A 208 26.29 1.56 -4.13
CA TYR A 208 26.16 0.17 -3.65
C TYR A 208 26.44 -0.85 -4.77
N ASN A 209 25.92 -0.63 -5.95
CA ASN A 209 26.18 -1.47 -7.12
C ASN A 209 27.66 -1.41 -7.53
N LEU A 210 28.27 -0.24 -7.52
CA LEU A 210 29.70 -0.06 -7.78
C LEU A 210 30.55 -0.82 -6.77
N ILE A 211 30.25 -0.70 -5.48
CA ILE A 211 30.93 -1.46 -4.41
C ILE A 211 30.77 -2.96 -4.62
N LYS A 212 29.59 -3.43 -4.96
CA LYS A 212 29.30 -4.84 -5.22
C LYS A 212 30.08 -5.39 -6.42
N GLU A 213 30.20 -4.60 -7.48
CA GLU A 213 31.01 -4.96 -8.65
C GLU A 213 32.54 -4.97 -8.35
N ILE A 214 33.01 -4.02 -7.54
CA ILE A 214 34.40 -4.00 -7.07
C ILE A 214 34.70 -5.23 -6.23
N VAL A 215 33.82 -5.56 -5.27
CA VAL A 215 33.99 -6.75 -4.41
C VAL A 215 33.94 -8.05 -5.22
N LYS A 216 33.09 -8.15 -6.25
CA LYS A 216 33.07 -9.32 -7.15
C LYS A 216 34.39 -9.46 -7.93
N ARG A 217 34.91 -8.38 -8.48
CA ARG A 217 36.19 -8.40 -9.23
C ARG A 217 37.37 -8.75 -8.33
N ASP A 218 37.42 -8.30 -7.10
CA ASP A 218 38.45 -8.66 -6.13
C ASP A 218 38.32 -10.13 -5.68
N SER A 219 37.11 -10.65 -5.52
CA SER A 219 36.90 -12.07 -5.20
C SER A 219 37.27 -13.01 -6.34
N GLU A 220 37.05 -12.62 -7.60
CA GLU A 220 37.50 -13.38 -8.78
C GLU A 220 39.03 -13.38 -8.88
N LYS A 221 39.70 -12.26 -8.60
CA LYS A 221 41.17 -12.16 -8.54
C LYS A 221 41.76 -12.94 -7.38
N ALA A 222 41.13 -12.91 -6.20
CA ALA A 222 41.56 -13.68 -5.05
C ALA A 222 41.50 -15.19 -5.30
N ASN A 223 40.46 -15.68 -5.95
CA ASN A 223 40.32 -17.09 -6.32
C ASN A 223 41.35 -17.55 -7.38
N THR A 224 41.85 -16.64 -8.23
CA THR A 224 42.85 -16.94 -9.23
C THR A 224 44.29 -17.01 -8.64
N ILE A 225 44.51 -16.46 -7.45
CA ILE A 225 45.80 -16.47 -6.77
C ILE A 225 45.95 -17.69 -5.85
N TYR A 226 44.86 -18.36 -5.47
CA TYR A 226 44.84 -19.55 -4.59
C TYR A 226 44.59 -20.86 -5.33
N SER A 227 44.56 -20.88 -6.64
CA SER A 227 44.50 -22.06 -7.48
C SER A 227 45.81 -22.21 -8.28
#